data_536fe6af635c79dac53a963688988ddf
#
_entry.id   536fe6af635c79dac53a963688988ddf
#
_cell.length_a   1.000
_cell.length_b   1.000
_cell.length_c   1.000
_cell.angle_alpha   90.00
_cell.angle_beta   90.00
_cell.angle_gamma   90.00
#
_symmetry.space_group_name_H-M   'P 1'
#
loop_
_entity.id
_entity.type
_entity.pdbx_description
1 polymer ?
#
loop_
_entity_poly.entity_id
_entity_poly.type
_entity_poly.pdbx_seq_one_letter_code
_entity_poly.pdbx_strand_id
1 'polypeptide(L)'
;HYAAEEGINPAVMREAVVIQMTWPGAPTVYYGDEVGVCGFTDPDNRRTYPWGRENQELLAFHKIMIQLHKKYEVLKSGSLLFLQNGYQTLSYGRFSFDEQVIVSVNNDEKENEVEIPVWNVGISRFYNEDLRQLVMTTREGFTVEPITYTAIAGVLRLKLPAYSAVVLYHKD
;
A
#
# COMPACT_ATOMS: atom_id res chain seq x y z
N HIS A 1 -16.76 10.37 -12.46
CA HIS A 1 -17.16 11.06 -11.22
C HIS A 1 -16.14 10.92 -10.11
N TYR A 2 -15.54 9.76 -9.95
CA TYR A 2 -14.57 9.54 -8.87
C TYR A 2 -13.24 10.28 -9.04
N ALA A 3 -12.86 10.65 -10.24
CA ALA A 3 -11.60 11.35 -10.50
C ALA A 3 -11.67 12.87 -10.30
N ALA A 4 -12.84 13.43 -10.02
CA ALA A 4 -13.05 14.87 -10.05
C ALA A 4 -13.03 15.57 -8.70
N GLU A 5 -12.98 14.83 -7.59
CA GLU A 5 -12.97 15.44 -6.27
C GLU A 5 -11.54 15.64 -5.77
N GLU A 6 -11.07 16.85 -5.92
CA GLU A 6 -9.97 17.56 -5.26
C GLU A 6 -8.91 16.69 -4.52
N GLY A 7 -8.21 15.82 -5.24
CA GLY A 7 -7.07 15.07 -4.70
C GLY A 7 -7.41 13.86 -3.82
N ILE A 8 -8.68 13.64 -3.45
CA ILE A 8 -9.09 12.46 -2.66
C ILE A 8 -9.03 11.21 -3.53
N ASN A 9 -9.60 11.26 -4.73
CA ASN A 9 -9.67 10.09 -5.60
C ASN A 9 -8.30 9.58 -6.08
N PRO A 10 -7.33 10.43 -6.44
CA PRO A 10 -5.97 9.96 -6.69
C PRO A 10 -5.33 9.31 -5.47
N ALA A 11 -5.58 9.82 -4.25
CA ALA A 11 -5.07 9.22 -3.02
C ALA A 11 -5.67 7.84 -2.77
N VAL A 12 -6.99 7.70 -2.84
CA VAL A 12 -7.70 6.42 -2.70
C VAL A 12 -7.28 5.44 -3.79
N MET A 13 -7.02 5.90 -5.02
CA MET A 13 -6.48 5.05 -6.08
C MET A 13 -5.09 4.51 -5.72
N ARG A 14 -4.21 5.34 -5.14
CA ARG A 14 -2.91 4.86 -4.66
C ARG A 14 -3.04 3.84 -3.53
N GLU A 15 -3.96 4.04 -2.58
CA GLU A 15 -4.27 3.03 -1.55
C GLU A 15 -4.72 1.70 -2.18
N ALA A 16 -5.63 1.76 -3.14
CA ALA A 16 -6.12 0.57 -3.86
C ALA A 16 -4.99 -0.16 -4.59
N VAL A 17 -4.07 0.56 -5.23
CA VAL A 17 -2.90 -0.02 -5.91
C VAL A 17 -1.94 -0.64 -4.90
N VAL A 18 -1.72 -0.03 -3.73
CA VAL A 18 -0.93 -0.64 -2.65
C VAL A 18 -1.54 -1.99 -2.26
N ILE A 19 -2.84 -2.02 -1.98
CA ILE A 19 -3.53 -3.27 -1.63
C ILE A 19 -3.39 -4.28 -2.77
N GLN A 20 -3.72 -3.91 -4.01
CA GLN A 20 -3.68 -4.78 -5.18
C GLN A 20 -2.31 -5.45 -5.37
N MET A 21 -1.21 -4.68 -5.23
CA MET A 21 0.14 -5.16 -5.48
C MET A 21 0.77 -5.90 -4.28
N THR A 22 0.16 -5.84 -3.11
CA THR A 22 0.63 -6.53 -1.91
C THR A 22 -0.29 -7.66 -1.46
N TRP A 23 -1.48 -7.81 -2.06
CA TRP A 23 -2.41 -8.90 -1.79
C TRP A 23 -1.91 -10.23 -2.34
N PRO A 24 -2.31 -11.38 -1.73
CA PRO A 24 -1.98 -12.70 -2.30
C PRO A 24 -2.57 -12.90 -3.70
N GLY A 25 -1.80 -13.55 -4.56
CA GLY A 25 -2.19 -13.86 -5.93
C GLY A 25 -1.46 -13.02 -6.97
N ALA A 26 -1.79 -13.23 -8.24
CA ALA A 26 -1.22 -12.47 -9.34
C ALA A 26 -1.98 -11.17 -9.54
N PRO A 27 -1.36 -10.00 -9.33
CA PRO A 27 -2.04 -8.74 -9.52
C PRO A 27 -2.36 -8.53 -11.00
N THR A 28 -3.57 -8.07 -11.29
CA THR A 28 -4.03 -7.75 -12.63
C THR A 28 -4.30 -6.25 -12.74
N VAL A 29 -3.70 -5.60 -13.72
CA VAL A 29 -3.97 -4.20 -14.06
C VAL A 29 -4.95 -4.18 -15.22
N TYR A 30 -6.11 -3.55 -15.05
CA TYR A 30 -6.98 -3.24 -16.16
C TYR A 30 -6.39 -2.06 -16.92
N TYR A 31 -6.32 -2.15 -18.27
CA TYR A 31 -5.64 -1.14 -19.06
C TYR A 31 -6.22 0.25 -18.83
N GLY A 32 -5.34 1.22 -18.63
CA GLY A 32 -5.71 2.60 -18.38
C GLY A 32 -5.80 2.99 -16.91
N ASP A 33 -5.96 2.03 -15.98
CA ASP A 33 -5.93 2.33 -14.53
C ASP A 33 -4.59 2.96 -14.15
N GLU A 34 -3.50 2.47 -14.73
CA GLU A 34 -2.14 2.94 -14.47
C GLU A 34 -1.87 4.37 -14.96
N VAL A 35 -2.76 4.93 -15.76
CA VAL A 35 -2.65 6.29 -16.30
C VAL A 35 -3.88 7.16 -16.02
N GLY A 36 -4.76 6.67 -15.14
CA GLY A 36 -5.90 7.45 -14.64
C GLY A 36 -7.07 7.56 -15.62
N VAL A 37 -7.27 6.58 -16.49
CA VAL A 37 -8.49 6.49 -17.31
C VAL A 37 -9.69 6.25 -16.39
N CYS A 38 -10.67 7.13 -16.50
CA CYS A 38 -11.91 7.04 -15.74
C CYS A 38 -13.05 6.56 -16.62
N GLY A 39 -13.92 5.74 -16.06
CA GLY A 39 -15.17 5.29 -16.67
C GLY A 39 -16.12 4.85 -15.58
N PHE A 40 -17.39 4.62 -15.92
CA PHE A 40 -18.38 4.18 -14.95
C PHE A 40 -18.92 2.80 -15.30
N THR A 41 -19.89 2.72 -16.19
CA THR A 41 -20.46 1.45 -16.67
C THR A 41 -20.08 1.22 -18.11
N ASP A 42 -20.31 -0.02 -18.58
CA ASP A 42 -20.13 -0.37 -19.98
C ASP A 42 -21.08 0.45 -20.89
N PRO A 43 -20.61 1.03 -22.00
CA PRO A 43 -19.28 0.94 -22.60
C PRO A 43 -18.29 2.03 -22.15
N ASP A 44 -18.66 2.92 -21.23
CA ASP A 44 -17.85 4.09 -20.84
C ASP A 44 -16.52 3.70 -20.15
N ASN A 45 -16.47 2.55 -19.52
CA ASN A 45 -15.26 1.98 -18.91
C ASN A 45 -14.24 1.45 -19.94
N ARG A 46 -14.58 1.41 -21.23
CA ARG A 46 -13.71 0.94 -22.32
C ARG A 46 -13.26 2.10 -23.21
N ARG A 47 -12.83 3.20 -22.59
CA ARG A 47 -12.28 4.35 -23.30
C ARG A 47 -10.92 4.00 -23.92
N THR A 48 -10.55 4.74 -24.95
CA THR A 48 -9.23 4.62 -25.59
C THR A 48 -8.13 5.04 -24.63
N TYR A 49 -6.98 4.35 -24.71
CA TYR A 49 -5.80 4.71 -23.95
C TYR A 49 -5.33 6.14 -24.31
N PRO A 50 -5.01 6.99 -23.33
CA PRO A 50 -4.72 8.40 -23.55
C PRO A 50 -3.27 8.64 -23.99
N TRP A 51 -2.84 8.08 -25.11
CA TRP A 51 -1.48 8.21 -25.62
C TRP A 51 -1.01 9.67 -25.68
N GLY A 52 0.15 9.94 -25.05
CA GLY A 52 0.74 11.28 -24.95
C GLY A 52 0.06 12.20 -23.93
N ARG A 53 -0.91 11.72 -23.16
CA ARG A 53 -1.63 12.46 -22.11
C ARG A 53 -1.79 11.63 -20.83
N GLU A 54 -0.89 10.69 -20.63
CA GLU A 54 -0.88 9.79 -19.47
C GLU A 54 -0.65 10.57 -18.17
N ASN A 55 -1.30 10.18 -17.10
CA ASN A 55 -0.95 10.66 -15.76
C ASN A 55 0.41 10.05 -15.36
N GLN A 56 1.46 10.82 -15.51
CA GLN A 56 2.84 10.36 -15.32
C GLN A 56 3.15 10.00 -13.86
N GLU A 57 2.53 10.67 -12.89
CA GLU A 57 2.68 10.36 -11.45
C GLU A 57 2.08 8.99 -11.15
N LEU A 58 0.86 8.74 -11.57
CA LEU A 58 0.18 7.47 -11.35
C LEU A 58 0.87 6.31 -12.07
N LEU A 59 1.36 6.56 -13.30
CA LEU A 59 2.15 5.58 -14.06
C LEU A 59 3.46 5.23 -13.35
N ALA A 60 4.16 6.23 -12.82
CA ALA A 60 5.39 6.02 -12.05
C ALA A 60 5.10 5.21 -10.77
N PHE A 61 4.00 5.53 -10.08
CA PHE A 61 3.57 4.81 -8.90
C PHE A 61 3.27 3.32 -9.18
N HIS A 62 2.51 3.02 -10.22
CA HIS A 62 2.24 1.64 -10.64
C HIS A 62 3.54 0.88 -10.96
N LYS A 63 4.47 1.52 -11.69
CA LYS A 63 5.77 0.90 -11.98
C LYS A 63 6.54 0.54 -10.72
N ILE A 64 6.56 1.43 -9.72
CA ILE A 64 7.21 1.19 -8.43
C ILE A 64 6.54 0.01 -7.71
N MET A 65 5.22 0.02 -7.60
CA MET A 65 4.49 -1.04 -6.92
C MET A 65 4.65 -2.42 -7.60
N ILE A 66 4.66 -2.46 -8.93
CA ILE A 66 4.95 -3.69 -9.70
C ILE A 66 6.39 -4.16 -9.44
N GLN A 67 7.36 -3.24 -9.38
CA GLN A 67 8.74 -3.59 -9.07
C GLN A 67 8.89 -4.13 -7.64
N LEU A 68 8.19 -3.56 -6.66
CA LEU A 68 8.16 -4.07 -5.29
C LEU A 68 7.58 -5.50 -5.24
N HIS A 69 6.43 -5.72 -5.90
CA HIS A 69 5.84 -7.06 -5.99
C HIS A 69 6.80 -8.09 -6.59
N LYS A 70 7.53 -7.73 -7.65
CA LYS A 70 8.50 -8.62 -8.31
C LYS A 70 9.75 -8.87 -7.46
N LYS A 71 10.20 -7.85 -6.72
CA LYS A 71 11.45 -7.89 -5.94
C LYS A 71 11.33 -8.73 -4.68
N TYR A 72 10.24 -8.62 -3.94
CA TYR A 72 10.07 -9.27 -2.64
C TYR A 72 9.32 -10.57 -2.79
N GLU A 73 10.00 -11.70 -2.48
CA GLU A 73 9.41 -13.04 -2.64
C GLU A 73 8.19 -13.24 -1.74
N VAL A 74 8.22 -12.66 -0.55
CA VAL A 74 7.11 -12.70 0.41
C VAL A 74 5.80 -12.12 -0.16
N LEU A 75 5.85 -11.19 -1.10
CA LEU A 75 4.66 -10.66 -1.77
C LEU A 75 4.07 -11.64 -2.79
N LYS A 76 4.89 -12.53 -3.35
CA LYS A 76 4.46 -13.54 -4.33
C LYS A 76 3.92 -14.80 -3.64
N SER A 77 4.65 -15.34 -2.67
CA SER A 77 4.41 -16.65 -2.09
C SER A 77 4.10 -16.63 -0.58
N GLY A 78 4.31 -15.51 0.12
CA GLY A 78 4.10 -15.40 1.55
C GLY A 78 2.63 -15.50 1.96
N SER A 79 2.42 -15.91 3.21
CA SER A 79 1.10 -15.95 3.85
C SER A 79 0.55 -14.54 4.11
N LEU A 80 -0.75 -14.44 4.36
CA LEU A 80 -1.44 -13.21 4.75
C LEU A 80 -2.05 -13.37 6.14
N LEU A 81 -1.91 -12.33 6.96
CA LEU A 81 -2.65 -12.21 8.22
C LEU A 81 -3.10 -10.76 8.44
N PHE A 82 -4.37 -10.58 8.79
CA PHE A 82 -4.87 -9.30 9.27
C PHE A 82 -4.33 -9.03 10.68
N LEU A 83 -3.77 -7.85 10.89
CA LEU A 83 -3.12 -7.47 12.15
C LEU A 83 -3.91 -6.43 12.93
N GLN A 84 -4.58 -5.52 12.23
CA GLN A 84 -5.40 -4.47 12.82
C GLN A 84 -6.56 -4.15 11.86
N ASN A 85 -7.75 -3.99 12.40
CA ASN A 85 -8.94 -3.62 11.64
C ASN A 85 -9.73 -2.61 12.47
N GLY A 86 -9.74 -1.37 12.03
CA GLY A 86 -10.47 -0.26 12.62
C GLY A 86 -11.50 0.32 11.66
N TYR A 87 -12.20 1.35 12.11
CA TYR A 87 -13.03 2.13 11.21
C TYR A 87 -12.10 2.92 10.28
N GLN A 88 -12.21 2.71 8.97
CA GLN A 88 -11.39 3.32 7.91
C GLN A 88 -9.88 3.00 7.96
N THR A 89 -9.42 2.17 8.90
CA THR A 89 -8.02 1.73 8.94
C THR A 89 -7.90 0.22 8.81
N LEU A 90 -6.88 -0.22 8.09
CA LEU A 90 -6.61 -1.64 7.89
C LEU A 90 -5.10 -1.88 7.90
N SER A 91 -4.66 -2.86 8.70
CA SER A 91 -3.28 -3.31 8.64
C SER A 91 -3.20 -4.83 8.50
N TYR A 92 -2.33 -5.29 7.62
CA TYR A 92 -2.06 -6.70 7.41
C TYR A 92 -0.58 -6.95 7.17
N GLY A 93 -0.16 -8.18 7.42
CA GLY A 93 1.18 -8.67 7.14
C GLY A 93 1.17 -9.72 6.03
N ARG A 94 2.13 -9.61 5.12
CA ARG A 94 2.59 -10.70 4.25
C ARG A 94 3.86 -11.25 4.89
N PHE A 95 3.96 -12.54 5.07
CA PHE A 95 5.10 -13.11 5.78
C PHE A 95 5.50 -14.48 5.27
N SER A 96 6.78 -14.74 5.35
CA SER A 96 7.45 -16.02 5.17
C SER A 96 8.25 -16.35 6.44
N PHE A 97 9.17 -17.30 6.36
CA PHE A 97 9.99 -17.67 7.50
C PHE A 97 10.94 -16.54 7.94
N ASP A 98 11.51 -15.81 6.99
CA ASP A 98 12.57 -14.81 7.21
C ASP A 98 12.23 -13.39 6.67
N GLU A 99 11.08 -13.22 6.02
CA GLU A 99 10.69 -11.94 5.44
C GLU A 99 9.27 -11.55 5.84
N GLN A 100 9.08 -10.29 6.23
CA GLN A 100 7.79 -9.70 6.55
C GLN A 100 7.60 -8.39 5.78
N VAL A 101 6.40 -8.21 5.23
CA VAL A 101 5.90 -6.93 4.72
C VAL A 101 4.66 -6.55 5.50
N ILE A 102 4.69 -5.40 6.13
CA ILE A 102 3.55 -4.84 6.85
C ILE A 102 2.95 -3.74 5.98
N VAL A 103 1.66 -3.85 5.72
CA VAL A 103 0.89 -2.84 4.99
C VAL A 103 -0.13 -2.24 5.93
N SER A 104 -0.21 -0.91 5.96
CA SER A 104 -1.22 -0.21 6.74
C SER A 104 -1.84 0.89 5.90
N VAL A 105 -3.17 0.97 5.91
CA VAL A 105 -3.97 1.89 5.12
C VAL A 105 -4.87 2.71 6.04
N ASN A 106 -4.99 3.99 5.76
CA ASN A 106 -5.92 4.91 6.40
C ASN A 106 -6.76 5.60 5.33
N ASN A 107 -8.00 5.15 5.13
CA ASN A 107 -8.97 5.73 4.20
C ASN A 107 -9.91 6.75 4.90
N ASP A 108 -9.42 7.41 5.94
CA ASP A 108 -10.14 8.46 6.65
C ASP A 108 -9.67 9.85 6.18
N GLU A 109 -10.53 10.84 6.32
CA GLU A 109 -10.20 12.26 6.11
C GLU A 109 -9.27 12.84 7.18
N LYS A 110 -8.97 12.08 8.24
CA LYS A 110 -8.15 12.48 9.39
C LYS A 110 -6.94 11.56 9.54
N GLU A 111 -5.91 12.09 10.21
CA GLU A 111 -4.81 11.29 10.71
C GLU A 111 -5.31 10.30 11.75
N ASN A 112 -4.86 9.06 11.67
CA ASN A 112 -5.15 8.00 12.63
C ASN A 112 -3.87 7.40 13.21
N GLU A 113 -3.87 7.12 14.51
CA GLU A 113 -2.85 6.33 15.16
C GLU A 113 -3.29 4.87 15.20
N VAL A 114 -2.39 3.95 14.81
CA VAL A 114 -2.64 2.52 14.82
C VAL A 114 -1.56 1.78 15.59
N GLU A 115 -1.96 0.77 16.35
CA GLU A 115 -1.07 -0.20 16.99
C GLU A 115 -1.19 -1.54 16.29
N ILE A 116 -0.08 -2.01 15.73
CA ILE A 116 -0.04 -3.20 14.88
C ILE A 116 0.76 -4.29 15.60
N PRO A 117 0.14 -5.42 15.98
CA PRO A 117 0.81 -6.52 16.67
C PRO A 117 1.63 -7.35 15.68
N VAL A 118 2.79 -6.83 15.27
CA VAL A 118 3.64 -7.45 14.24
C VAL A 118 4.29 -8.77 14.70
N TRP A 119 4.27 -9.08 16.01
CA TRP A 119 4.70 -10.41 16.49
C TRP A 119 3.87 -11.56 15.91
N ASN A 120 2.64 -11.30 15.48
CA ASN A 120 1.76 -12.31 14.91
C ASN A 120 2.24 -12.82 13.54
N VAL A 121 3.16 -12.10 12.90
CA VAL A 121 3.78 -12.49 11.64
C VAL A 121 5.27 -12.79 11.77
N GLY A 122 5.74 -13.05 12.99
CA GLY A 122 7.10 -13.52 13.24
C GLY A 122 8.10 -12.47 13.71
N ILE A 123 7.75 -11.19 13.72
CA ILE A 123 8.65 -10.14 14.22
C ILE A 123 8.79 -10.25 15.74
N SER A 124 10.02 -10.16 16.24
CA SER A 124 10.34 -10.47 17.63
C SER A 124 9.52 -9.68 18.67
N ARG A 125 9.12 -10.35 19.75
CA ARG A 125 8.51 -9.74 20.95
C ARG A 125 9.56 -9.37 22.02
N PHE A 126 10.76 -9.91 21.90
CA PHE A 126 11.79 -9.81 22.92
C PHE A 126 12.83 -8.74 22.62
N TYR A 127 12.93 -8.34 21.37
CA TYR A 127 13.86 -7.33 20.87
C TYR A 127 13.10 -6.23 20.15
N ASN A 128 13.71 -5.06 20.08
CA ASN A 128 13.25 -4.01 19.20
C ASN A 128 13.68 -4.36 17.78
N GLU A 129 12.74 -4.31 16.85
CA GLU A 129 12.96 -4.68 15.46
C GLU A 129 12.65 -3.51 14.53
N ASP A 130 13.53 -3.29 13.58
CA ASP A 130 13.40 -2.19 12.64
C ASP A 130 12.70 -2.64 11.36
N LEU A 131 11.73 -1.85 10.93
CA LEU A 131 11.03 -2.01 9.67
C LEU A 131 11.36 -0.83 8.77
N ARG A 132 11.78 -1.11 7.55
CA ARG A 132 12.12 -0.09 6.55
C ARG A 132 10.92 0.25 5.68
N GLN A 133 10.62 1.52 5.53
CA GLN A 133 9.64 1.99 4.55
C GLN A 133 10.10 1.68 3.12
N LEU A 134 9.22 1.06 2.35
CA LEU A 134 9.40 0.84 0.91
C LEU A 134 8.67 1.91 0.09
N VAL A 135 7.46 2.26 0.53
CA VAL A 135 6.64 3.30 -0.05
C VAL A 135 5.66 3.84 0.98
N MET A 136 5.39 5.13 0.90
CA MET A 136 4.34 5.82 1.64
C MET A 136 3.51 6.64 0.66
N THR A 137 2.19 6.52 0.71
CA THR A 137 1.28 7.39 -0.04
C THR A 137 0.62 8.39 0.89
N THR A 138 0.26 9.54 0.38
CA THR A 138 -0.49 10.56 1.07
C THR A 138 -1.53 11.17 0.12
N ARG A 139 -2.29 12.14 0.59
CA ARG A 139 -3.23 12.88 -0.23
C ARG A 139 -2.54 13.59 -1.40
N GLU A 140 -1.30 14.06 -1.20
CA GLU A 140 -0.54 14.86 -2.16
C GLU A 140 0.23 14.02 -3.19
N GLY A 141 0.54 12.76 -2.86
CA GLY A 141 1.35 11.92 -3.73
C GLY A 141 1.93 10.70 -3.02
N PHE A 142 3.14 10.35 -3.37
CA PHE A 142 3.86 9.24 -2.75
C PHE A 142 5.35 9.52 -2.60
N THR A 143 5.99 8.78 -1.71
CA THR A 143 7.44 8.78 -1.52
C THR A 143 7.98 7.37 -1.36
N VAL A 144 9.21 7.15 -1.81
CA VAL A 144 10.00 5.93 -1.61
C VAL A 144 11.19 6.17 -0.67
N GLU A 145 11.15 7.26 0.09
CA GLU A 145 12.19 7.57 1.06
C GLU A 145 12.28 6.46 2.11
N PRO A 146 13.48 5.93 2.38
CA PRO A 146 13.67 4.80 3.30
C PRO A 146 13.67 5.28 4.75
N ILE A 147 12.49 5.48 5.32
CA ILE A 147 12.32 5.78 6.74
C ILE A 147 12.32 4.47 7.52
N THR A 148 12.95 4.47 8.69
CA THR A 148 12.95 3.33 9.61
C THR A 148 11.94 3.55 10.73
N TYR A 149 11.14 2.53 10.98
CA TYR A 149 10.19 2.45 12.09
C TYR A 149 10.60 1.30 13.01
N THR A 150 10.56 1.50 14.31
CA THR A 150 10.94 0.47 15.27
C THR A 150 9.71 -0.13 15.95
N ALA A 151 9.54 -1.42 15.83
CA ALA A 151 8.59 -2.18 16.62
C ALA A 151 9.18 -2.45 18.01
N ILE A 152 8.42 -2.11 19.04
CA ILE A 152 8.83 -2.30 20.45
C ILE A 152 7.98 -3.41 21.06
N ALA A 153 8.63 -4.42 21.63
CA ALA A 153 7.95 -5.59 22.20
C ALA A 153 6.96 -6.25 21.21
N GLY A 154 7.29 -6.25 19.91
CA GLY A 154 6.47 -6.82 18.85
C GLY A 154 5.27 -5.96 18.44
N VAL A 155 5.18 -4.71 18.90
CA VAL A 155 4.12 -3.77 18.52
C VAL A 155 4.71 -2.61 17.74
N LEU A 156 4.19 -2.38 16.57
CA LEU A 156 4.51 -1.23 15.73
C LEU A 156 3.43 -0.16 15.92
N ARG A 157 3.84 1.07 16.23
CA ARG A 157 2.95 2.24 16.34
C ARG A 157 3.18 3.16 15.17
N LEU A 158 2.13 3.47 14.44
CA LEU A 158 2.17 4.36 13.28
C LEU A 158 1.15 5.49 13.42
N LYS A 159 1.55 6.67 12.96
CA LYS A 159 0.65 7.77 12.63
C LYS A 159 0.47 7.79 11.12
N LEU A 160 -0.75 7.52 10.68
CA LEU A 160 -1.10 7.47 9.27
C LEU A 160 -1.83 8.76 8.90
N PRO A 161 -1.28 9.58 8.00
CA PRO A 161 -1.99 10.75 7.48
C PRO A 161 -3.35 10.36 6.86
N ALA A 162 -4.20 11.36 6.65
CA ALA A 162 -5.44 11.18 5.92
C ALA A 162 -5.18 10.60 4.52
N TYR A 163 -5.99 9.66 4.09
CA TYR A 163 -5.92 9.03 2.76
C TYR A 163 -4.51 8.54 2.41
N SER A 164 -3.97 7.66 3.23
CA SER A 164 -2.60 7.19 3.11
C SER A 164 -2.46 5.68 3.20
N ALA A 165 -1.39 5.16 2.62
CA ALA A 165 -0.97 3.78 2.79
C ALA A 165 0.55 3.72 2.93
N VAL A 166 1.04 2.81 3.78
CA VAL A 166 2.46 2.56 3.96
C VAL A 166 2.77 1.08 3.79
N VAL A 167 3.88 0.80 3.15
CA VAL A 167 4.44 -0.55 3.00
C VAL A 167 5.79 -0.58 3.68
N LEU A 168 5.91 -1.40 4.69
CA LEU A 168 7.12 -1.58 5.50
C LEU A 168 7.68 -2.99 5.32
N TYR A 169 8.98 -3.11 5.33
CA TYR A 169 9.70 -4.36 5.13
C TYR A 169 10.62 -4.65 6.30
N HIS A 170 10.60 -5.89 6.76
CA HIS A 170 11.51 -6.46 7.73
C HIS A 170 12.09 -7.77 7.19
N LYS A 171 13.32 -8.05 7.55
CA LYS A 171 14.00 -9.30 7.27
C LYS A 171 14.92 -9.63 8.43
N ASP A 172 14.80 -10.86 8.95
CA ASP A 172 15.68 -11.46 9.94
C ASP A 172 17.12 -11.63 9.46
#